data_5cacb7e9e443c25a27ebf1959b73cfb5
#
_entry.id   5cacb7e9e443c25a27ebf1959b73cfb5
#
_cell.length_a   1.000
_cell.length_b   1.000
_cell.length_c   1.000
_cell.angle_alpha   90.00
_cell.angle_beta   90.00
_cell.angle_gamma   90.00
#
_symmetry.space_group_name_H-M   'P 1'
#
loop_
_entity.id
_entity.type
_entity.pdbx_description
1 polymer ?
#
loop_
_entity_poly.entity_id
_entity_poly.type
_entity_poly.pdbx_seq_one_letter_code
_entity_poly.pdbx_strand_id
1 'polypeptide(L)'
;MSINIKTNFGPTTKSLGDQGAFRNAMYHQDKDNKRENKIQVLKTPVKDQNTAQNIKNEEFRLLSAEIQGELTNVEEQMSIAQTAGKALIEVENTLFEINELLLIVSNETSCNSAMREADQQELQELIEQINKVADETSYRHKPLLDGSHGVRGVVNGEHLEFIDMLPDSKTSPLRGYEIYVTQQAKRAELCGQIPFSQHMVDNQELLTIEEGGNENRFVAKKGDSVDDTFNYLANWFSKREIPLELVRNADNILHIRHLQYGSDYKFSASSSTAGVISSESEKLTHSTPGCNVMGTINGIKCIGHGQFLTVPENHEDIRGLTVRYTGNELPSECFAGIVSVVQNGFQFLTGSSNYQSNQLSLRNFHASFLGMETENVSGFKSLQDINVLSSQKVKDSITVLEKSLSEVTEVKDKIESVCYSIIKNEMRELQEKLDRKLFHNNVHNNEENVQVLAEQTKNIITEDTSKSSMAQAHQDQS
;
A
#
# COMPACT_ATOMS: atom_id res chain seq x y z
N MET A 1 46.36 26.87 -16.22
CA MET A 1 46.07 26.36 -14.83
C MET A 1 44.75 25.67 -14.88
N SER A 2 44.78 24.37 -15.02
CA SER A 2 43.56 23.55 -15.09
C SER A 2 43.38 22.86 -13.74
N ILE A 3 42.27 23.15 -13.07
CA ILE A 3 41.90 22.51 -11.81
C ILE A 3 41.11 21.27 -12.16
N ASN A 4 41.71 20.13 -11.88
CA ASN A 4 41.11 18.80 -12.03
C ASN A 4 40.35 18.45 -10.78
N ILE A 5 39.02 18.54 -10.80
CA ILE A 5 38.16 18.03 -9.73
C ILE A 5 37.84 16.56 -10.05
N LYS A 6 38.55 15.66 -9.40
CA LYS A 6 38.20 14.24 -9.35
C LYS A 6 36.98 14.06 -8.45
N THR A 7 35.81 13.90 -9.05
CA THR A 7 34.64 13.37 -8.35
C THR A 7 34.81 11.85 -8.23
N ASN A 8 35.13 11.41 -7.04
CA ASN A 8 35.24 9.99 -6.69
C ASN A 8 33.87 9.49 -6.25
N PHE A 9 33.04 9.05 -7.20
CA PHE A 9 31.86 8.25 -6.90
C PHE A 9 32.26 6.77 -6.79
N GLY A 10 32.70 6.38 -5.60
CA GLY A 10 32.74 4.96 -5.25
C GLY A 10 31.34 4.44 -4.97
N PRO A 11 31.03 3.18 -5.33
CA PRO A 11 29.72 2.61 -5.05
C PRO A 11 29.57 2.39 -3.54
N THR A 12 28.71 3.18 -2.90
CA THR A 12 28.29 2.91 -1.51
C THR A 12 27.23 1.83 -1.51
N THR A 13 27.65 0.58 -1.69
CA THR A 13 26.88 -0.58 -1.24
C THR A 13 27.04 -0.70 0.28
N LYS A 14 26.40 0.18 1.04
CA LYS A 14 26.11 -0.11 2.44
C LYS A 14 24.88 -1.00 2.45
N SER A 15 25.12 -2.26 2.80
CA SER A 15 24.08 -3.28 2.97
C SER A 15 23.00 -2.76 3.93
N LEU A 16 21.73 -2.95 3.58
CA LEU A 16 20.56 -2.65 4.42
C LEU A 16 20.63 -3.32 5.81
N GLY A 17 21.50 -4.34 5.99
CA GLY A 17 21.74 -5.00 7.28
C GLY A 17 22.43 -4.13 8.34
N ASP A 18 23.26 -3.15 7.92
CA ASP A 18 24.04 -2.34 8.88
C ASP A 18 23.20 -1.33 9.66
N GLN A 19 22.08 -0.85 9.14
CA GLN A 19 21.26 0.13 9.87
C GLN A 19 20.45 -0.50 11.01
N GLY A 20 19.97 -1.73 10.86
CA GLY A 20 19.32 -2.47 11.94
C GLY A 20 20.29 -2.90 13.04
N ALA A 21 21.48 -3.36 12.66
CA ALA A 21 22.54 -3.72 13.58
C ALA A 21 23.07 -2.51 14.36
N PHE A 22 23.18 -1.33 13.71
CA PHE A 22 23.63 -0.10 14.34
C PHE A 22 22.60 0.45 15.37
N ARG A 23 21.30 0.37 15.05
CA ARG A 23 20.24 0.74 16.00
C ARG A 23 20.18 -0.20 17.21
N ASN A 24 20.30 -1.49 17.01
CA ASN A 24 20.35 -2.47 18.09
C ASN A 24 21.64 -2.28 18.94
N ALA A 25 22.77 -2.00 18.32
CA ALA A 25 24.02 -1.72 19.03
C ALA A 25 23.93 -0.43 19.87
N MET A 26 23.35 0.66 19.35
CA MET A 26 23.13 1.89 20.12
C MET A 26 22.15 1.68 21.29
N TYR A 27 21.08 0.89 21.08
CA TYR A 27 20.11 0.56 22.12
C TYR A 27 20.72 -0.28 23.22
N HIS A 28 21.57 -1.27 22.89
CA HIS A 28 22.32 -2.05 23.87
C HIS A 28 23.40 -1.25 24.57
N GLN A 29 24.11 -0.34 23.87
CA GLN A 29 25.13 0.51 24.46
C GLN A 29 24.55 1.53 25.46
N ASP A 30 23.36 2.06 25.18
CA ASP A 30 22.64 2.97 26.09
C ASP A 30 22.07 2.21 27.31
N LYS A 31 21.72 0.95 27.15
CA LYS A 31 21.29 0.05 28.24
C LYS A 31 22.47 -0.37 29.13
N ASP A 32 23.63 -0.60 28.55
CA ASP A 32 24.86 -0.97 29.27
C ASP A 32 25.45 0.24 30.00
N ASN A 33 25.45 1.43 29.41
CA ASN A 33 25.81 2.68 30.10
C ASN A 33 24.87 2.99 31.28
N LYS A 34 23.57 2.73 31.15
CA LYS A 34 22.62 2.82 32.27
C LYS A 34 22.88 1.76 33.35
N ARG A 35 23.35 0.55 32.98
CA ARG A 35 23.76 -0.50 33.92
C ARG A 35 25.08 -0.19 34.62
N GLU A 36 26.08 0.33 33.91
CA GLU A 36 27.36 0.71 34.50
C GLU A 36 27.22 1.91 35.47
N ASN A 37 26.42 2.92 35.15
CA ASN A 37 26.07 3.98 36.08
C ASN A 37 25.31 3.47 37.31
N LYS A 38 24.47 2.42 37.17
CA LYS A 38 23.78 1.75 38.26
C LYS A 38 24.74 1.01 39.20
N ILE A 39 25.83 0.43 38.64
CA ILE A 39 26.88 -0.29 39.41
C ILE A 39 27.85 0.68 40.11
N GLN A 40 28.14 1.85 39.55
CA GLN A 40 29.02 2.84 40.20
C GLN A 40 28.38 3.53 41.42
N VAL A 41 27.05 3.74 41.39
CA VAL A 41 26.32 4.33 42.53
C VAL A 41 26.28 3.38 43.74
N LEU A 42 26.42 2.05 43.52
CA LEU A 42 26.42 1.04 44.59
C LEU A 42 27.79 0.87 45.29
N LYS A 43 28.85 1.55 44.85
CA LYS A 43 30.22 1.37 45.38
C LYS A 43 30.71 2.44 46.40
N THR A 44 29.87 3.39 46.78
CA THR A 44 30.24 4.33 47.83
C THR A 44 29.88 3.79 49.22
N PRO A 45 30.85 3.68 50.15
CA PRO A 45 30.58 3.17 51.51
C PRO A 45 29.91 4.28 52.34
N VAL A 46 28.69 4.04 52.77
CA VAL A 46 27.95 4.88 53.70
C VAL A 46 28.16 4.36 55.14
N LYS A 47 28.65 5.20 56.03
CA LYS A 47 28.83 4.93 57.46
C LYS A 47 27.55 5.26 58.23
N ASP A 48 27.01 4.27 58.84
CA ASP A 48 26.17 4.13 60.03
C ASP A 48 24.97 5.05 60.34
N GLN A 49 23.89 4.43 60.67
CA GLN A 49 22.68 4.65 61.47
C GLN A 49 21.35 4.95 60.72
N ASN A 50 21.31 5.02 59.38
CA ASN A 50 20.06 5.04 58.63
C ASN A 50 20.14 4.21 57.33
N THR A 51 20.94 3.18 57.32
CA THR A 51 21.25 2.36 56.12
C THR A 51 20.00 1.78 55.48
N ALA A 52 19.10 1.24 56.27
CA ALA A 52 17.87 0.63 55.76
C ALA A 52 16.91 1.66 55.16
N GLN A 53 16.85 2.87 55.74
CA GLN A 53 15.99 3.95 55.21
C GLN A 53 16.60 4.62 53.96
N ASN A 54 17.92 4.74 53.93
CA ASN A 54 18.64 5.25 52.76
C ASN A 54 18.58 4.25 51.58
N ILE A 55 18.66 2.95 51.85
CA ILE A 55 18.47 1.90 50.82
C ILE A 55 17.05 1.95 50.26
N LYS A 56 16.03 2.06 51.09
CA LYS A 56 14.63 2.18 50.67
C LYS A 56 14.37 3.44 49.85
N ASN A 57 14.92 4.58 50.24
CA ASN A 57 14.80 5.84 49.51
C ASN A 57 15.50 5.76 48.14
N GLU A 58 16.64 5.08 48.05
CA GLU A 58 17.36 4.90 46.79
C GLU A 58 16.64 3.91 45.86
N GLU A 59 16.08 2.82 46.40
CA GLU A 59 15.21 1.90 45.65
C GLU A 59 13.96 2.60 45.12
N PHE A 60 13.34 3.47 45.91
CA PHE A 60 12.18 4.26 45.47
C PHE A 60 12.59 5.28 44.38
N ARG A 61 13.73 5.95 44.52
CA ARG A 61 14.26 6.87 43.50
C ARG A 61 14.54 6.14 42.17
N LEU A 62 15.15 4.95 42.25
CA LEU A 62 15.42 4.11 41.07
C LEU A 62 14.12 3.66 40.38
N LEU A 63 13.13 3.23 41.15
CA LEU A 63 11.84 2.85 40.58
C LEU A 63 11.12 4.04 39.92
N SER A 64 11.13 5.21 40.60
CA SER A 64 10.53 6.43 40.06
C SER A 64 11.20 6.83 38.74
N ALA A 65 12.54 6.74 38.65
CA ALA A 65 13.28 6.99 37.43
C ALA A 65 12.99 5.96 36.32
N GLU A 66 12.78 4.69 36.70
CA GLU A 66 12.40 3.63 35.77
C GLU A 66 10.98 3.87 35.19
N ILE A 67 10.02 4.16 36.05
CA ILE A 67 8.64 4.49 35.64
C ILE A 67 8.62 5.74 34.76
N GLN A 68 9.36 6.80 35.15
CA GLN A 68 9.46 8.01 34.35
C GLN A 68 10.04 7.74 32.94
N GLY A 69 11.06 6.86 32.84
CA GLY A 69 11.64 6.47 31.57
C GLY A 69 10.68 5.67 30.70
N GLU A 70 9.90 4.78 31.29
CA GLU A 70 8.86 4.01 30.59
C GLU A 70 7.73 4.93 30.10
N LEU A 71 7.26 5.83 30.95
CA LEU A 71 6.24 6.80 30.59
C LEU A 71 6.68 7.68 29.40
N THR A 72 7.92 8.18 29.42
CA THR A 72 8.46 8.97 28.30
C THR A 72 8.50 8.16 26.99
N ASN A 73 8.84 6.87 27.06
CA ASN A 73 8.83 6.00 25.87
C ASN A 73 7.40 5.81 25.33
N VAL A 74 6.41 5.63 26.21
CA VAL A 74 5.00 5.51 25.83
C VAL A 74 4.48 6.79 25.20
N GLU A 75 4.77 7.94 25.80
CA GLU A 75 4.41 9.25 25.25
C GLU A 75 5.00 9.47 23.84
N GLU A 76 6.24 9.03 23.62
CA GLU A 76 6.88 9.11 22.29
C GLU A 76 6.17 8.21 21.27
N GLN A 77 5.88 6.97 21.65
CA GLN A 77 5.16 6.01 20.79
C GLN A 77 3.75 6.50 20.45
N MET A 78 3.02 6.98 21.44
CA MET A 78 1.70 7.57 21.27
C MET A 78 1.73 8.80 20.36
N SER A 79 2.73 9.66 20.52
CA SER A 79 2.88 10.87 19.71
C SER A 79 3.13 10.55 18.24
N ILE A 80 3.93 9.50 17.95
CA ILE A 80 4.14 9.01 16.57
C ILE A 80 2.82 8.50 15.98
N ALA A 81 2.13 7.61 16.70
CA ALA A 81 0.89 7.01 16.24
C ALA A 81 -0.21 8.05 16.04
N GLN A 82 -0.38 8.99 16.96
CA GLN A 82 -1.37 10.07 16.87
C GLN A 82 -1.05 11.05 15.74
N THR A 83 0.24 11.35 15.49
CA THR A 83 0.63 12.24 14.40
C THR A 83 0.30 11.60 13.05
N ALA A 84 0.63 10.31 12.88
CA ALA A 84 0.27 9.56 11.68
C ALA A 84 -1.26 9.43 11.54
N GLY A 85 -1.97 9.11 12.63
CA GLY A 85 -3.42 8.97 12.62
C GLY A 85 -4.16 10.24 12.21
N LYS A 86 -3.74 11.41 12.72
CA LYS A 86 -4.32 12.71 12.32
C LYS A 86 -4.11 13.01 10.84
N ALA A 87 -2.92 12.74 10.33
CA ALA A 87 -2.64 12.93 8.92
C ALA A 87 -3.44 11.99 8.02
N LEU A 88 -3.66 10.73 8.46
CA LEU A 88 -4.50 9.79 7.71
C LEU A 88 -5.99 10.19 7.72
N ILE A 89 -6.49 10.81 8.78
CA ILE A 89 -7.84 11.41 8.80
C ILE A 89 -7.94 12.53 7.76
N GLU A 90 -6.91 13.36 7.61
CA GLU A 90 -6.88 14.41 6.60
C GLU A 90 -6.85 13.82 5.18
N VAL A 91 -6.04 12.78 4.93
CA VAL A 91 -6.03 12.03 3.66
C VAL A 91 -7.40 11.42 3.38
N GLU A 92 -8.01 10.76 4.37
CA GLU A 92 -9.35 10.15 4.25
C GLU A 92 -10.42 11.18 3.89
N ASN A 93 -10.41 12.36 4.53
CA ASN A 93 -11.35 13.45 4.22
C ASN A 93 -11.14 13.94 2.77
N THR A 94 -9.91 14.12 2.33
CA THR A 94 -9.62 14.50 0.93
C THR A 94 -10.08 13.42 -0.06
N LEU A 95 -9.94 12.13 0.29
CA LEU A 95 -10.48 11.03 -0.53
C LEU A 95 -12.03 11.06 -0.59
N PHE A 96 -12.71 11.46 0.48
CA PHE A 96 -14.15 11.67 0.45
C PHE A 96 -14.55 12.86 -0.43
N GLU A 97 -13.80 13.96 -0.41
CA GLU A 97 -14.02 15.09 -1.32
C GLU A 97 -13.85 14.67 -2.78
N ILE A 98 -12.82 13.86 -3.09
CA ILE A 98 -12.65 13.26 -4.43
C ILE A 98 -13.84 12.37 -4.77
N ASN A 99 -14.36 11.57 -3.84
CA ASN A 99 -15.52 10.72 -4.08
C ASN A 99 -16.77 11.54 -4.41
N GLU A 100 -17.03 12.63 -3.68
CA GLU A 100 -18.15 13.55 -3.97
C GLU A 100 -18.03 14.16 -5.35
N LEU A 101 -16.84 14.63 -5.73
CA LEU A 101 -16.57 15.16 -7.06
C LEU A 101 -16.86 14.11 -8.15
N LEU A 102 -16.34 12.89 -8.01
CA LEU A 102 -16.56 11.80 -8.96
C LEU A 102 -18.03 11.42 -9.09
N LEU A 103 -18.78 11.40 -7.97
CA LEU A 103 -20.22 11.11 -7.98
C LEU A 103 -21.03 12.23 -8.68
N ILE A 104 -20.68 13.50 -8.48
CA ILE A 104 -21.30 14.63 -9.18
C ILE A 104 -21.08 14.48 -10.69
N VAL A 105 -19.82 14.30 -11.11
CA VAL A 105 -19.44 14.14 -12.53
C VAL A 105 -20.08 12.91 -13.15
N SER A 106 -20.21 11.81 -12.40
CA SER A 106 -20.87 10.58 -12.87
C SER A 106 -22.36 10.76 -13.17
N ASN A 107 -23.05 11.64 -12.42
CA ASN A 107 -24.50 11.89 -12.56
C ASN A 107 -24.85 12.95 -13.61
N GLU A 108 -23.88 13.71 -14.08
CA GLU A 108 -24.11 14.77 -15.06
C GLU A 108 -24.28 14.24 -16.49
N THR A 109 -25.53 14.16 -16.95
CA THR A 109 -25.89 13.69 -18.31
C THR A 109 -25.57 14.66 -19.43
N SER A 110 -25.20 15.91 -19.13
CA SER A 110 -24.94 16.96 -20.14
C SER A 110 -23.72 17.82 -19.81
N CYS A 111 -22.63 17.21 -19.36
CA CYS A 111 -21.39 17.93 -19.08
C CYS A 111 -20.76 18.51 -20.36
N ASN A 112 -20.51 19.78 -20.33
CA ASN A 112 -19.74 20.53 -21.34
C ASN A 112 -18.24 20.24 -21.10
N SER A 113 -17.43 20.19 -22.15
CA SER A 113 -15.97 19.94 -22.06
C SER A 113 -15.24 20.89 -21.11
N ALA A 114 -15.67 22.16 -21.04
CA ALA A 114 -15.10 23.14 -20.13
C ALA A 114 -15.39 22.86 -18.65
N MET A 115 -16.55 22.29 -18.34
CA MET A 115 -16.83 21.80 -16.97
C MET A 115 -15.94 20.63 -16.60
N ARG A 116 -15.80 19.64 -17.48
CA ARG A 116 -14.92 18.50 -17.23
C ARG A 116 -13.44 18.87 -17.04
N GLU A 117 -13.00 19.93 -17.74
CA GLU A 117 -11.65 20.47 -17.55
C GLU A 117 -11.51 21.14 -16.17
N ALA A 118 -12.54 21.86 -15.70
CA ALA A 118 -12.54 22.45 -14.36
C ALA A 118 -12.58 21.38 -13.27
N ASP A 119 -13.46 20.37 -13.39
CA ASP A 119 -13.53 19.22 -12.47
C ASP A 119 -12.22 18.44 -12.44
N GLN A 120 -11.55 18.31 -13.59
CA GLN A 120 -10.24 17.67 -13.67
C GLN A 120 -9.16 18.48 -12.93
N GLN A 121 -9.22 19.78 -12.99
CA GLN A 121 -8.30 20.65 -12.26
C GLN A 121 -8.52 20.54 -10.75
N GLU A 122 -9.78 20.57 -10.30
CA GLU A 122 -10.15 20.38 -8.90
C GLU A 122 -9.68 19.00 -8.39
N LEU A 123 -9.89 17.93 -9.17
CA LEU A 123 -9.40 16.61 -8.86
C LEU A 123 -7.88 16.59 -8.68
N GLN A 124 -7.12 17.27 -9.55
CA GLN A 124 -5.68 17.35 -9.45
C GLN A 124 -5.21 18.10 -8.19
N GLU A 125 -5.91 19.16 -7.80
CA GLU A 125 -5.61 19.92 -6.58
C GLU A 125 -5.84 19.05 -5.32
N LEU A 126 -6.91 18.24 -5.29
CA LEU A 126 -7.15 17.30 -4.20
C LEU A 126 -6.09 16.18 -4.13
N ILE A 127 -5.68 15.63 -5.26
CA ILE A 127 -4.58 14.65 -5.33
C ILE A 127 -3.27 15.25 -4.81
N GLU A 128 -2.97 16.49 -5.19
CA GLU A 128 -1.76 17.20 -4.72
C GLU A 128 -1.82 17.48 -3.21
N GLN A 129 -3.00 17.73 -2.66
CA GLN A 129 -3.20 17.86 -1.21
C GLN A 129 -2.85 16.57 -0.48
N ILE A 130 -3.24 15.40 -1.00
CA ILE A 130 -2.84 14.10 -0.43
C ILE A 130 -1.32 13.95 -0.43
N ASN A 131 -0.66 14.26 -1.57
CA ASN A 131 0.79 14.19 -1.68
C ASN A 131 1.47 15.13 -0.67
N LYS A 132 0.95 16.34 -0.51
CA LYS A 132 1.45 17.31 0.46
C LYS A 132 1.33 16.80 1.90
N VAL A 133 0.20 16.22 2.28
CA VAL A 133 0.03 15.62 3.62
C VAL A 133 1.06 14.51 3.83
N ALA A 134 1.30 13.67 2.82
CA ALA A 134 2.29 12.58 2.90
C ALA A 134 3.72 13.10 3.09
N ASP A 135 4.09 14.20 2.40
CA ASP A 135 5.41 14.82 2.49
C ASP A 135 5.65 15.57 3.80
N GLU A 136 4.65 16.34 4.26
CA GLU A 136 4.79 17.23 5.42
C GLU A 136 4.65 16.50 6.76
N THR A 137 3.99 15.32 6.77
CA THR A 137 3.76 14.56 7.99
C THR A 137 5.06 13.97 8.52
N SER A 138 5.57 14.55 9.60
CA SER A 138 6.81 14.10 10.21
C SER A 138 6.75 14.17 11.74
N TYR A 139 7.52 13.31 12.39
CA TYR A 139 7.77 13.34 13.83
C TYR A 139 9.27 13.51 14.09
N ARG A 140 9.65 14.60 14.79
CA ARG A 140 11.07 14.97 15.04
C ARG A 140 11.92 14.91 13.75
N HIS A 141 11.44 15.51 12.67
CA HIS A 141 12.07 15.55 11.34
C HIS A 141 12.21 14.18 10.64
N LYS A 142 11.51 13.16 11.10
CA LYS A 142 11.41 11.88 10.41
C LYS A 142 10.06 11.80 9.70
N PRO A 143 10.03 11.69 8.39
CA PRO A 143 8.76 11.53 7.67
C PRO A 143 8.08 10.23 8.11
N LEU A 144 6.76 10.25 8.21
CA LEU A 144 5.97 9.11 8.67
C LEU A 144 5.22 8.41 7.54
N LEU A 145 4.79 9.16 6.51
CA LEU A 145 3.88 8.67 5.47
C LEU A 145 4.55 8.52 4.09
N ASP A 146 5.87 8.64 4.00
CA ASP A 146 6.67 8.49 2.78
C ASP A 146 7.04 7.03 2.44
N GLY A 147 6.55 6.06 3.23
CA GLY A 147 6.87 4.64 3.10
C GLY A 147 8.23 4.23 3.69
N SER A 148 9.00 5.15 4.27
CA SER A 148 10.28 4.82 4.92
C SER A 148 10.12 3.88 6.12
N HIS A 149 8.94 3.91 6.74
CA HIS A 149 8.53 3.08 7.88
C HIS A 149 7.53 1.98 7.49
N GLY A 150 7.48 1.64 6.21
CA GLY A 150 6.65 0.58 5.64
C GLY A 150 7.43 -0.66 5.22
N VAL A 151 6.77 -1.47 4.45
CA VAL A 151 7.35 -2.61 3.77
C VAL A 151 8.10 -2.11 2.53
N ARG A 152 9.33 -2.57 2.34
CA ARG A 152 10.09 -2.29 1.13
C ARG A 152 10.52 -3.59 0.48
N GLY A 153 10.19 -3.73 -0.81
CA GLY A 153 10.61 -4.85 -1.63
C GLY A 153 11.59 -4.42 -2.72
N VAL A 154 12.60 -5.25 -2.93
CA VAL A 154 13.53 -5.12 -4.05
C VAL A 154 13.49 -6.42 -4.84
N VAL A 155 13.30 -6.29 -6.15
CA VAL A 155 13.21 -7.44 -7.06
C VAL A 155 14.49 -7.56 -7.86
N ASN A 156 14.95 -8.77 -8.02
CA ASN A 156 16.05 -9.13 -8.92
C ASN A 156 15.53 -10.17 -9.91
N GLY A 157 15.12 -9.71 -11.08
CA GLY A 157 14.56 -10.51 -12.15
C GLY A 157 14.00 -9.61 -13.25
N GLU A 158 14.09 -10.05 -14.50
CA GLU A 158 13.50 -9.33 -15.62
C GLU A 158 11.97 -9.45 -15.57
N HIS A 159 11.27 -8.38 -15.90
CA HIS A 159 9.81 -8.34 -15.96
C HIS A 159 9.08 -8.59 -14.62
N LEU A 160 9.78 -8.44 -13.48
CA LEU A 160 9.20 -8.50 -12.15
C LEU A 160 9.14 -7.11 -11.51
N GLU A 161 8.04 -6.83 -10.84
CA GLU A 161 7.84 -5.62 -10.03
C GLU A 161 7.33 -6.03 -8.66
N PHE A 162 7.91 -5.49 -7.59
CA PHE A 162 7.34 -5.61 -6.26
C PHE A 162 6.17 -4.63 -6.15
N ILE A 163 5.04 -5.11 -5.66
CA ILE A 163 3.85 -4.28 -5.49
C ILE A 163 3.62 -3.99 -4.03
N ASP A 164 3.30 -5.03 -3.24
CA ASP A 164 3.00 -4.85 -1.82
C ASP A 164 3.25 -6.14 -1.02
N MET A 165 3.19 -6.03 0.31
CA MET A 165 3.20 -7.14 1.25
C MET A 165 2.56 -6.67 2.56
N LEU A 166 1.77 -7.53 3.19
CA LEU A 166 1.11 -7.16 4.44
C LEU A 166 2.12 -6.79 5.54
N PRO A 167 1.85 -5.73 6.32
CA PRO A 167 2.78 -5.21 7.33
C PRO A 167 3.17 -6.20 8.43
N ASP A 168 2.31 -7.17 8.72
CA ASP A 168 2.52 -8.18 9.77
C ASP A 168 3.39 -9.37 9.33
N SER A 169 3.81 -9.36 8.07
CA SER A 169 4.69 -10.37 7.51
C SER A 169 6.14 -10.17 7.97
N LYS A 170 6.97 -11.19 7.84
CA LYS A 170 8.37 -11.12 8.25
C LYS A 170 9.28 -10.56 7.16
N THR A 171 10.39 -9.95 7.57
CA THR A 171 11.50 -9.63 6.66
C THR A 171 11.99 -10.91 5.97
N SER A 172 12.26 -10.83 4.67
CA SER A 172 12.74 -11.98 3.91
C SER A 172 14.11 -12.49 4.41
N PRO A 173 14.42 -13.77 4.19
CA PRO A 173 15.78 -14.27 4.35
C PRO A 173 16.78 -13.48 3.48
N LEU A 174 18.08 -13.56 3.80
CA LEU A 174 19.14 -12.88 3.03
C LEU A 174 19.14 -13.23 1.54
N ARG A 175 18.67 -14.41 1.18
CA ARG A 175 18.54 -14.85 -0.22
C ARG A 175 17.28 -14.33 -0.92
N GLY A 176 16.38 -13.69 -0.17
CA GLY A 176 15.06 -13.32 -0.66
C GLY A 176 14.13 -14.52 -0.84
N TYR A 177 12.99 -14.30 -1.48
CA TYR A 177 12.00 -15.32 -1.85
C TYR A 177 12.08 -15.57 -3.35
N GLU A 178 12.25 -16.81 -3.74
CA GLU A 178 12.32 -17.23 -5.15
C GLU A 178 10.93 -17.19 -5.79
N ILE A 179 10.87 -16.67 -7.01
CA ILE A 179 9.64 -16.53 -7.80
C ILE A 179 9.73 -17.43 -9.03
N TYR A 180 8.78 -18.34 -9.14
CA TYR A 180 8.62 -19.21 -10.31
C TYR A 180 7.30 -18.91 -10.98
N VAL A 181 7.32 -18.62 -12.29
CA VAL A 181 6.13 -18.38 -13.11
C VAL A 181 5.94 -19.55 -14.06
N THR A 182 4.84 -20.28 -13.86
CA THR A 182 4.48 -21.48 -14.65
C THR A 182 3.52 -21.17 -15.79
N GLN A 183 2.81 -20.06 -15.73
CA GLN A 183 1.92 -19.56 -16.77
C GLN A 183 1.98 -18.04 -16.79
N GLN A 184 2.21 -17.44 -17.94
CA GLN A 184 2.11 -16.00 -18.13
C GLN A 184 0.66 -15.56 -18.26
N ALA A 185 0.35 -14.33 -17.88
CA ALA A 185 -0.94 -13.72 -18.14
C ALA A 185 -1.13 -13.49 -19.64
N LYS A 186 -2.36 -13.72 -20.12
CA LYS A 186 -2.73 -13.43 -21.51
C LYS A 186 -4.00 -12.60 -21.56
N ARG A 187 -4.12 -11.83 -22.61
CA ARG A 187 -5.31 -11.06 -22.92
C ARG A 187 -6.27 -11.91 -23.76
N ALA A 188 -7.56 -11.63 -23.67
CA ALA A 188 -8.52 -12.22 -24.60
C ALA A 188 -8.28 -11.67 -26.01
N GLU A 189 -8.33 -12.55 -27.01
CA GLU A 189 -8.06 -12.17 -28.39
C GLU A 189 -8.93 -12.91 -29.38
N LEU A 190 -9.22 -12.29 -30.52
CA LEU A 190 -9.93 -12.88 -31.64
C LEU A 190 -9.24 -12.45 -32.93
N CYS A 191 -8.85 -13.44 -33.73
CA CYS A 191 -8.14 -13.22 -34.97
C CYS A 191 -9.00 -13.74 -36.17
N GLY A 192 -9.11 -12.91 -37.19
CA GLY A 192 -9.73 -13.30 -38.44
C GLY A 192 -8.91 -14.37 -39.19
N GLN A 193 -9.50 -14.95 -40.23
CA GLN A 193 -8.88 -15.99 -41.05
C GLN A 193 -8.47 -15.50 -42.42
N ILE A 194 -9.10 -14.41 -42.89
CA ILE A 194 -8.86 -13.82 -44.21
C ILE A 194 -8.47 -12.36 -44.11
N PRO A 195 -7.62 -11.83 -45.04
CA PRO A 195 -7.26 -10.45 -45.11
C PRO A 195 -8.46 -9.53 -45.30
N PHE A 196 -8.53 -8.43 -44.59
CA PHE A 196 -9.50 -7.37 -44.80
C PHE A 196 -9.14 -6.62 -46.09
N SER A 197 -10.03 -6.69 -47.10
CA SER A 197 -9.78 -6.22 -48.45
C SER A 197 -10.54 -4.93 -48.80
N GLN A 198 -10.09 -4.22 -49.84
CA GLN A 198 -10.78 -3.05 -50.35
C GLN A 198 -12.23 -3.34 -50.76
N HIS A 199 -12.51 -4.54 -51.29
CA HIS A 199 -13.86 -4.96 -51.64
C HIS A 199 -14.81 -4.98 -50.42
N MET A 200 -14.32 -5.38 -49.24
CA MET A 200 -15.07 -5.34 -47.99
C MET A 200 -15.39 -3.90 -47.56
N VAL A 201 -14.41 -2.99 -47.68
CA VAL A 201 -14.65 -1.56 -47.42
C VAL A 201 -15.71 -0.99 -48.36
N ASP A 202 -15.62 -1.25 -49.64
CA ASP A 202 -16.55 -0.77 -50.64
C ASP A 202 -17.97 -1.31 -50.48
N ASN A 203 -18.08 -2.54 -49.93
CA ASN A 203 -19.35 -3.18 -49.55
C ASN A 203 -19.84 -2.82 -48.15
N GLN A 204 -19.17 -1.88 -47.46
CA GLN A 204 -19.54 -1.41 -46.14
C GLN A 204 -19.59 -2.55 -45.10
N GLU A 205 -18.48 -3.30 -45.00
CA GLU A 205 -18.33 -4.37 -44.00
C GLU A 205 -18.84 -3.95 -42.65
N LEU A 206 -19.73 -4.76 -42.05
CA LEU A 206 -20.29 -4.55 -40.74
C LEU A 206 -19.58 -5.45 -39.72
N LEU A 207 -19.04 -4.83 -38.67
CA LEU A 207 -18.52 -5.54 -37.50
C LEU A 207 -19.44 -5.27 -36.31
N THR A 208 -19.90 -6.32 -35.67
CA THR A 208 -20.62 -6.24 -34.39
C THR A 208 -19.75 -6.79 -33.30
N ILE A 209 -19.58 -6.02 -32.24
CA ILE A 209 -18.71 -6.35 -31.10
C ILE A 209 -19.54 -6.29 -29.84
N GLU A 210 -19.53 -7.37 -29.08
CA GLU A 210 -20.17 -7.49 -27.78
C GLU A 210 -19.10 -7.62 -26.70
N GLU A 211 -19.05 -6.64 -25.78
CA GLU A 211 -18.14 -6.60 -24.66
C GLU A 211 -18.89 -6.03 -23.44
N GLY A 212 -18.69 -6.61 -22.25
CA GLY A 212 -19.34 -6.17 -21.00
C GLY A 212 -20.89 -6.18 -21.09
N GLY A 213 -21.49 -6.99 -21.98
CA GLY A 213 -22.93 -7.03 -22.22
C GLY A 213 -23.45 -5.90 -23.13
N ASN A 214 -22.58 -5.07 -23.67
CA ASN A 214 -22.93 -4.01 -24.61
C ASN A 214 -22.60 -4.42 -26.04
N GLU A 215 -23.61 -4.30 -26.93
CA GLU A 215 -23.43 -4.53 -28.37
C GLU A 215 -23.10 -3.22 -29.07
N ASN A 216 -21.97 -3.20 -29.79
CA ASN A 216 -21.51 -2.07 -30.57
C ASN A 216 -21.36 -2.46 -32.04
N ARG A 217 -21.78 -1.61 -32.96
CA ARG A 217 -21.72 -1.82 -34.39
C ARG A 217 -20.82 -0.82 -35.07
N PHE A 218 -19.88 -1.31 -35.85
CA PHE A 218 -18.98 -0.55 -36.70
C PHE A 218 -19.28 -0.89 -38.16
N VAL A 219 -19.35 0.14 -39.00
CA VAL A 219 -19.55 0.01 -40.46
C VAL A 219 -18.40 0.66 -41.19
N ALA A 220 -17.74 -0.09 -42.07
CA ALA A 220 -16.70 0.47 -42.92
C ALA A 220 -17.29 1.53 -43.85
N LYS A 221 -16.60 2.64 -44.02
CA LYS A 221 -17.07 3.75 -44.85
C LYS A 221 -16.64 3.54 -46.30
N LYS A 222 -17.63 3.47 -47.20
CA LYS A 222 -17.39 3.29 -48.63
C LYS A 222 -16.47 4.41 -49.17
N GLY A 223 -15.43 4.02 -49.87
CA GLY A 223 -14.47 4.89 -50.50
C GLY A 223 -13.22 5.19 -49.64
N ASP A 224 -13.19 4.77 -48.37
CA ASP A 224 -11.98 4.82 -47.58
C ASP A 224 -11.00 3.72 -48.05
N SER A 225 -9.73 3.89 -47.78
CA SER A 225 -8.75 2.82 -47.95
C SER A 225 -8.85 1.80 -46.80
N VAL A 226 -8.26 0.63 -46.97
CA VAL A 226 -8.15 -0.38 -45.93
C VAL A 226 -7.41 0.23 -44.72
N ASP A 227 -6.34 0.98 -44.95
CA ASP A 227 -5.56 1.65 -43.89
C ASP A 227 -6.37 2.67 -43.12
N ASP A 228 -7.16 3.49 -43.81
CA ASP A 228 -8.05 4.47 -43.16
C ASP A 228 -9.13 3.78 -42.34
N THR A 229 -9.67 2.66 -42.85
CA THR A 229 -10.67 1.85 -42.10
C THR A 229 -10.10 1.27 -40.83
N PHE A 230 -8.87 0.73 -40.84
CA PHE A 230 -8.20 0.24 -39.64
C PHE A 230 -7.96 1.36 -38.61
N ASN A 231 -7.45 2.51 -39.07
CA ASN A 231 -7.25 3.69 -38.22
C ASN A 231 -8.58 4.20 -37.65
N TYR A 232 -9.64 4.19 -38.46
CA TYR A 232 -10.98 4.57 -37.99
C TYR A 232 -11.54 3.58 -36.98
N LEU A 233 -11.36 2.27 -37.17
CA LEU A 233 -11.78 1.25 -36.22
C LEU A 233 -11.03 1.36 -34.87
N ALA A 234 -9.70 1.56 -34.91
CA ALA A 234 -8.91 1.77 -33.70
C ALA A 234 -9.39 3.02 -32.92
N ASN A 235 -9.60 4.13 -33.63
CA ASN A 235 -10.14 5.36 -33.03
C ASN A 235 -11.59 5.20 -32.54
N TRP A 236 -12.37 4.32 -33.19
CA TRP A 236 -13.75 4.04 -32.81
C TRP A 236 -13.83 3.27 -31.49
N PHE A 237 -12.90 2.32 -31.23
CA PHE A 237 -12.77 1.69 -29.91
C PHE A 237 -12.53 2.74 -28.83
N SER A 238 -11.55 3.60 -29.04
CA SER A 238 -11.18 4.65 -28.06
C SER A 238 -12.32 5.65 -27.83
N LYS A 239 -13.01 6.12 -28.88
CA LYS A 239 -14.11 7.09 -28.75
C LYS A 239 -15.35 6.51 -28.08
N ARG A 240 -15.57 5.22 -28.17
CA ARG A 240 -16.69 4.50 -27.54
C ARG A 240 -16.33 3.85 -26.22
N GLU A 241 -15.09 4.07 -25.79
CA GLU A 241 -14.57 3.51 -24.53
C GLU A 241 -14.68 1.98 -24.47
N ILE A 242 -14.57 1.31 -25.64
CA ILE A 242 -14.56 -0.14 -25.73
C ILE A 242 -13.14 -0.60 -25.35
N PRO A 243 -12.96 -1.49 -24.35
CA PRO A 243 -11.64 -1.88 -23.83
C PRO A 243 -10.90 -2.85 -24.76
N LEU A 244 -10.92 -2.58 -26.05
CA LEU A 244 -10.33 -3.40 -27.09
C LEU A 244 -9.29 -2.60 -27.89
N GLU A 245 -8.27 -3.27 -28.35
CA GLU A 245 -7.28 -2.73 -29.29
C GLU A 245 -7.25 -3.54 -30.59
N LEU A 246 -6.92 -2.85 -31.65
CA LEU A 246 -6.68 -3.46 -32.94
C LEU A 246 -5.18 -3.72 -33.08
N VAL A 247 -4.80 -5.00 -33.21
CA VAL A 247 -3.44 -5.42 -33.49
C VAL A 247 -3.28 -5.57 -34.99
N ARG A 248 -2.43 -4.74 -35.59
CA ARG A 248 -2.21 -4.74 -37.04
C ARG A 248 -1.13 -5.74 -37.43
N ASN A 249 -1.51 -6.71 -38.28
CA ASN A 249 -0.60 -7.67 -38.87
C ASN A 249 -0.23 -7.24 -40.30
N ALA A 250 0.93 -7.70 -40.79
CA ALA A 250 1.42 -7.39 -42.14
C ALA A 250 0.43 -7.86 -43.23
N ASP A 251 -0.37 -8.87 -42.97
CA ASP A 251 -1.29 -9.49 -43.92
C ASP A 251 -2.69 -8.83 -43.94
N ASN A 252 -2.88 -7.70 -43.22
CA ASN A 252 -4.19 -7.04 -43.06
C ASN A 252 -5.30 -7.97 -42.51
N ILE A 253 -4.94 -9.00 -41.77
CA ILE A 253 -5.91 -9.82 -41.04
C ILE A 253 -6.36 -9.06 -39.79
N LEU A 254 -7.66 -8.96 -39.58
CA LEU A 254 -8.24 -8.30 -38.44
C LEU A 254 -7.93 -9.10 -37.17
N HIS A 255 -7.20 -8.50 -36.24
CA HIS A 255 -6.87 -9.09 -34.95
C HIS A 255 -7.27 -8.11 -33.86
N ILE A 256 -8.25 -8.48 -33.06
CA ILE A 256 -8.77 -7.68 -31.95
C ILE A 256 -8.34 -8.35 -30.66
N ARG A 257 -7.87 -7.53 -29.70
CA ARG A 257 -7.40 -7.99 -28.41
C ARG A 257 -7.95 -7.10 -27.30
N HIS A 258 -8.29 -7.69 -26.15
CA HIS A 258 -8.71 -6.95 -24.97
C HIS A 258 -7.52 -6.16 -24.40
N LEU A 259 -7.77 -5.00 -23.77
CA LEU A 259 -6.71 -4.18 -23.18
C LEU A 259 -6.17 -4.79 -21.87
N GLN A 260 -7.01 -5.50 -21.13
CA GLN A 260 -6.65 -6.06 -19.83
C GLN A 260 -6.26 -7.53 -19.93
N TYR A 261 -5.39 -7.96 -19.01
CA TYR A 261 -4.95 -9.34 -18.85
C TYR A 261 -5.86 -10.08 -17.88
N GLY A 262 -6.02 -11.38 -18.09
CA GLY A 262 -6.70 -12.24 -17.13
C GLY A 262 -7.89 -13.00 -17.70
N SER A 263 -8.37 -13.95 -16.91
CA SER A 263 -9.47 -14.85 -17.28
C SER A 263 -10.86 -14.20 -17.27
N ASP A 264 -10.98 -13.05 -16.61
CA ASP A 264 -12.25 -12.38 -16.37
C ASP A 264 -12.71 -11.57 -17.58
N TYR A 265 -11.77 -11.27 -18.47
CA TYR A 265 -12.01 -10.47 -19.68
C TYR A 265 -12.25 -11.34 -20.89
N LYS A 266 -13.37 -11.10 -21.56
CA LYS A 266 -13.80 -11.78 -22.78
C LYS A 266 -14.68 -10.87 -23.61
N PHE A 267 -14.70 -11.07 -24.90
CA PHE A 267 -15.59 -10.38 -25.83
C PHE A 267 -16.02 -11.34 -26.94
N SER A 268 -17.01 -10.94 -27.72
CA SER A 268 -17.45 -11.63 -28.91
C SER A 268 -17.52 -10.67 -30.07
N ALA A 269 -17.25 -11.14 -31.26
CA ALA A 269 -17.41 -10.31 -32.45
C ALA A 269 -17.98 -11.10 -33.62
N SER A 270 -18.68 -10.40 -34.53
CA SER A 270 -19.12 -10.93 -35.79
C SER A 270 -18.81 -9.96 -36.93
N SER A 271 -18.73 -10.48 -38.14
CA SER A 271 -18.52 -9.74 -39.38
C SER A 271 -19.59 -10.12 -40.43
N SER A 272 -19.95 -9.17 -41.29
CA SER A 272 -20.86 -9.47 -42.40
C SER A 272 -20.25 -10.43 -43.42
N THR A 273 -18.94 -10.44 -43.58
CA THR A 273 -18.18 -11.39 -44.39
C THR A 273 -17.58 -12.48 -43.50
N ALA A 274 -17.90 -13.74 -43.78
CA ALA A 274 -17.31 -14.88 -43.05
C ALA A 274 -15.79 -14.91 -43.21
N GLY A 275 -15.11 -15.18 -42.09
CA GLY A 275 -13.65 -15.24 -42.03
C GLY A 275 -12.95 -13.92 -41.72
N VAL A 276 -13.61 -12.75 -41.77
CA VAL A 276 -13.03 -11.45 -41.44
C VAL A 276 -12.69 -11.36 -39.95
N ILE A 277 -13.66 -11.69 -39.09
CA ILE A 277 -13.47 -11.86 -37.66
C ILE A 277 -14.25 -13.05 -37.11
N SER A 278 -15.41 -13.36 -37.67
CA SER A 278 -16.21 -14.51 -37.32
C SER A 278 -16.12 -15.59 -38.38
N SER A 279 -16.23 -16.88 -37.99
CA SER A 279 -16.18 -18.04 -38.90
C SER A 279 -17.36 -18.08 -39.83
N GLU A 280 -18.50 -17.56 -39.41
CA GLU A 280 -19.76 -17.51 -40.21
C GLU A 280 -20.21 -16.03 -40.28
N SER A 281 -20.88 -15.67 -41.40
CA SER A 281 -21.43 -14.33 -41.61
C SER A 281 -22.45 -13.99 -40.52
N GLU A 282 -22.34 -12.81 -39.91
CA GLU A 282 -23.25 -12.25 -38.92
C GLU A 282 -23.39 -13.05 -37.61
N LYS A 283 -22.60 -14.10 -37.42
CA LYS A 283 -22.66 -14.96 -36.24
C LYS A 283 -21.56 -14.55 -35.26
N LEU A 284 -21.94 -14.25 -34.03
CA LEU A 284 -21.00 -13.93 -32.96
C LEU A 284 -20.04 -15.11 -32.71
N THR A 285 -18.77 -14.83 -32.77
CA THR A 285 -17.66 -15.71 -32.39
C THR A 285 -17.03 -15.20 -31.12
N HIS A 286 -16.85 -16.06 -30.12
CA HIS A 286 -16.21 -15.71 -28.85
C HIS A 286 -14.70 -15.61 -29.03
N SER A 287 -14.12 -14.63 -28.36
CA SER A 287 -12.66 -14.51 -28.23
C SER A 287 -12.06 -15.74 -27.56
N THR A 288 -10.81 -16.05 -27.89
CA THR A 288 -9.99 -16.91 -27.04
C THR A 288 -9.89 -16.23 -25.67
N PRO A 289 -10.26 -16.90 -24.57
CA PRO A 289 -10.22 -16.26 -23.25
C PRO A 289 -8.79 -15.91 -22.84
N GLY A 290 -8.64 -14.80 -22.12
CA GLY A 290 -7.42 -14.48 -21.43
C GLY A 290 -7.10 -15.48 -20.32
N CYS A 291 -5.94 -15.39 -19.72
CA CYS A 291 -5.59 -16.18 -18.54
C CYS A 291 -4.76 -15.36 -17.55
N ASN A 292 -4.91 -15.70 -16.27
CA ASN A 292 -4.14 -15.11 -15.18
C ASN A 292 -2.73 -15.70 -15.13
N VAL A 293 -1.78 -14.94 -14.58
CA VAL A 293 -0.46 -15.46 -14.26
C VAL A 293 -0.58 -16.59 -13.23
N MET A 294 0.24 -17.62 -13.36
CA MET A 294 0.31 -18.70 -12.37
C MET A 294 1.77 -18.95 -11.99
N GLY A 295 1.99 -19.22 -10.70
CA GLY A 295 3.34 -19.44 -10.20
C GLY A 295 3.39 -19.70 -8.71
N THR A 296 4.61 -19.71 -8.20
CA THR A 296 4.90 -19.89 -6.77
C THR A 296 5.88 -18.83 -6.30
N ILE A 297 5.74 -18.41 -5.06
CA ILE A 297 6.71 -17.57 -4.35
C ILE A 297 7.19 -18.39 -3.15
N ASN A 298 8.50 -18.59 -3.05
CA ASN A 298 9.12 -19.42 -2.02
C ASN A 298 8.49 -20.84 -1.92
N GLY A 299 8.12 -21.42 -3.06
CA GLY A 299 7.45 -22.73 -3.13
C GLY A 299 5.95 -22.72 -2.78
N ILE A 300 5.39 -21.60 -2.37
CA ILE A 300 3.96 -21.44 -2.05
C ILE A 300 3.20 -21.10 -3.33
N LYS A 301 2.13 -21.86 -3.59
CA LYS A 301 1.25 -21.58 -4.71
C LYS A 301 0.49 -20.27 -4.49
N CYS A 302 0.66 -19.35 -5.43
CA CYS A 302 0.06 -18.02 -5.38
C CYS A 302 -1.30 -17.98 -6.09
N ILE A 303 -2.08 -16.95 -5.74
CA ILE A 303 -3.30 -16.57 -6.45
C ILE A 303 -2.88 -15.63 -7.57
N GLY A 304 -3.25 -15.95 -8.81
CA GLY A 304 -3.01 -15.10 -9.97
C GLY A 304 -4.24 -14.28 -10.32
N HIS A 305 -4.04 -12.97 -10.53
CA HIS A 305 -5.07 -12.06 -11.03
C HIS A 305 -4.44 -11.15 -12.10
N GLY A 306 -4.88 -11.28 -13.36
CA GLY A 306 -4.17 -10.64 -14.46
C GLY A 306 -2.67 -10.97 -14.45
N GLN A 307 -1.83 -9.96 -14.32
CA GLN A 307 -0.38 -10.06 -14.20
C GLN A 307 0.15 -10.14 -12.74
N PHE A 308 -0.74 -10.05 -11.75
CA PHE A 308 -0.38 -10.04 -10.32
C PHE A 308 -0.39 -11.44 -9.74
N LEU A 309 0.67 -11.75 -9.01
CA LEU A 309 0.87 -13.02 -8.31
C LEU A 309 0.95 -12.75 -6.80
N THR A 310 -0.08 -13.15 -6.06
CA THR A 310 -0.25 -12.84 -4.64
C THR A 310 -0.19 -14.08 -3.79
N VAL A 311 0.61 -14.05 -2.72
CA VAL A 311 0.67 -15.10 -1.72
C VAL A 311 -0.59 -15.06 -0.85
N PRO A 312 -1.30 -16.19 -0.66
CA PRO A 312 -2.47 -16.24 0.21
C PRO A 312 -2.17 -15.83 1.65
N GLU A 313 -3.15 -15.21 2.33
CA GLU A 313 -2.99 -14.67 3.69
C GLU A 313 -2.76 -15.72 4.79
N ASN A 314 -3.04 -16.99 4.52
CA ASN A 314 -2.83 -18.10 5.47
C ASN A 314 -1.35 -18.47 5.70
N HIS A 315 -0.41 -17.77 5.05
CA HIS A 315 1.04 -17.98 5.20
C HIS A 315 1.67 -16.84 6.02
N GLU A 316 1.74 -16.99 7.34
CA GLU A 316 2.14 -15.96 8.31
C GLU A 316 3.45 -15.20 7.98
N ASP A 317 4.44 -15.87 7.40
CA ASP A 317 5.74 -15.25 7.14
C ASP A 317 5.75 -14.31 5.93
N ILE A 318 4.91 -14.57 4.91
CA ILE A 318 4.91 -13.86 3.62
C ILE A 318 3.50 -13.53 3.11
N ARG A 319 2.58 -13.26 4.04
CA ARG A 319 1.18 -12.94 3.74
C ARG A 319 1.04 -11.77 2.79
N GLY A 320 0.19 -11.91 1.77
CA GLY A 320 -0.14 -10.83 0.85
C GLY A 320 1.04 -10.30 0.04
N LEU A 321 2.18 -11.02 0.02
CA LEU A 321 3.27 -10.65 -0.88
C LEU A 321 2.80 -10.72 -2.31
N THR A 322 2.73 -9.57 -2.96
CA THR A 322 2.27 -9.41 -4.33
C THR A 322 3.40 -8.92 -5.21
N VAL A 323 3.60 -9.60 -6.33
CA VAL A 323 4.51 -9.22 -7.39
C VAL A 323 3.77 -9.19 -8.72
N ARG A 324 4.15 -8.29 -9.60
CA ARG A 324 3.66 -8.20 -10.97
C ARG A 324 4.67 -8.82 -11.91
N TYR A 325 4.21 -9.71 -12.79
CA TYR A 325 5.01 -10.28 -13.87
C TYR A 325 4.52 -9.76 -15.22
N THR A 326 5.37 -9.02 -15.92
CA THR A 326 5.05 -8.37 -17.21
C THR A 326 5.66 -9.08 -18.41
N GLY A 327 6.33 -10.22 -18.22
CA GLY A 327 6.97 -10.97 -19.31
C GLY A 327 5.96 -11.56 -20.30
N ASN A 328 6.29 -11.46 -21.57
CA ASN A 328 5.47 -12.03 -22.66
C ASN A 328 5.80 -13.50 -22.93
N GLU A 329 6.84 -14.03 -22.35
CA GLU A 329 7.28 -15.42 -22.47
C GLU A 329 7.57 -15.99 -21.08
N LEU A 330 7.53 -17.31 -20.97
CA LEU A 330 7.92 -17.96 -19.74
C LEU A 330 9.42 -17.86 -19.55
N PRO A 331 9.91 -17.51 -18.35
CA PRO A 331 11.32 -17.46 -18.06
C PRO A 331 11.95 -18.87 -18.16
N SER A 332 13.26 -18.91 -18.42
CA SER A 332 14.00 -20.18 -18.46
C SER A 332 13.80 -20.96 -17.14
N GLU A 333 13.50 -22.24 -17.26
CA GLU A 333 13.21 -23.11 -16.10
C GLU A 333 12.08 -22.60 -15.21
N CYS A 334 11.19 -21.74 -15.74
CA CYS A 334 10.12 -21.04 -14.99
C CYS A 334 10.62 -20.11 -13.87
N PHE A 335 11.91 -19.93 -13.66
CA PHE A 335 12.46 -19.04 -12.65
C PHE A 335 12.46 -17.60 -13.14
N ALA A 336 11.61 -16.77 -12.53
CA ALA A 336 11.45 -15.36 -12.89
C ALA A 336 12.41 -14.45 -12.14
N GLY A 337 12.83 -14.81 -10.93
CA GLY A 337 13.74 -14.02 -10.12
C GLY A 337 13.53 -14.17 -8.62
N ILE A 338 14.00 -13.18 -7.88
CA ILE A 338 13.98 -13.16 -6.41
C ILE A 338 13.41 -11.82 -5.96
N VAL A 339 12.55 -11.85 -4.92
CA VAL A 339 12.14 -10.65 -4.20
C VAL A 339 12.71 -10.66 -2.79
N SER A 340 13.36 -9.58 -2.42
CA SER A 340 13.85 -9.33 -1.06
C SER A 340 12.99 -8.27 -0.41
N VAL A 341 12.45 -8.56 0.77
CA VAL A 341 11.53 -7.68 1.48
C VAL A 341 12.10 -7.33 2.85
N VAL A 342 12.01 -6.07 3.22
CA VAL A 342 12.43 -5.55 4.54
C VAL A 342 11.24 -4.86 5.19
N GLN A 343 11.00 -5.20 6.46
CA GLN A 343 10.01 -4.56 7.31
C GLN A 343 10.70 -3.45 8.12
N ASN A 344 10.34 -2.20 7.85
CA ASN A 344 10.91 -1.01 8.51
C ASN A 344 9.96 -0.37 9.53
N GLY A 345 8.87 -1.06 9.90
CA GLY A 345 7.88 -0.54 10.83
C GLY A 345 8.47 -0.12 12.18
N PHE A 346 7.81 0.80 12.84
CA PHE A 346 8.12 1.16 14.23
C PHE A 346 7.88 -0.04 15.13
N GLN A 347 8.88 -0.39 15.94
CA GLN A 347 8.73 -1.40 16.99
C GLN A 347 8.47 -0.70 18.32
N PHE A 348 7.30 -0.89 18.85
CA PHE A 348 6.90 -0.38 20.16
C PHE A 348 7.10 -1.49 21.19
N LEU A 349 8.03 -1.25 22.11
CA LEU A 349 8.30 -2.18 23.21
C LEU A 349 7.26 -1.95 24.30
N THR A 350 6.36 -2.89 24.48
CA THR A 350 5.39 -2.90 25.57
C THR A 350 5.89 -3.82 26.67
N GLY A 351 6.33 -3.21 27.79
CA GLY A 351 6.64 -3.90 29.02
C GLY A 351 8.05 -4.41 29.22
N SER A 352 8.42 -4.59 30.50
CA SER A 352 9.76 -4.98 30.94
C SER A 352 10.05 -6.49 30.93
N SER A 353 9.03 -7.34 30.77
CA SER A 353 9.18 -8.78 31.01
C SER A 353 8.75 -9.73 29.87
N ASN A 354 7.99 -9.26 28.89
CA ASN A 354 7.66 -10.07 27.71
C ASN A 354 7.90 -9.25 26.45
N TYR A 355 8.70 -9.78 25.53
CA TYR A 355 9.03 -9.23 24.22
C TYR A 355 7.81 -9.13 23.27
N GLN A 356 6.68 -8.63 23.75
CA GLN A 356 5.55 -8.26 22.90
C GLN A 356 5.86 -6.91 22.31
N SER A 357 6.44 -6.90 21.13
CA SER A 357 6.59 -5.68 20.33
C SER A 357 5.34 -5.53 19.47
N ASN A 358 4.61 -4.46 19.68
CA ASN A 358 3.63 -4.01 18.68
C ASN A 358 4.41 -3.33 17.55
N GLN A 359 4.25 -3.82 16.35
CA GLN A 359 4.85 -3.23 15.18
C GLN A 359 3.83 -2.36 14.47
N LEU A 360 4.15 -1.09 14.23
CA LEU A 360 3.38 -0.19 13.37
C LEU A 360 4.17 0.03 12.08
N SER A 361 3.66 -0.50 10.99
CA SER A 361 4.20 -0.29 9.66
C SER A 361 3.35 0.77 8.95
N LEU A 362 3.99 1.84 8.49
CA LEU A 362 3.35 2.92 7.75
C LEU A 362 3.82 2.86 6.29
N ARG A 363 2.89 2.52 5.40
CA ARG A 363 3.17 2.47 3.96
C ARG A 363 3.35 3.89 3.37
N ASN A 364 3.69 3.96 2.10
CA ASN A 364 3.70 5.22 1.38
C ASN A 364 2.25 5.64 1.06
N PHE A 365 1.87 6.86 1.45
CA PHE A 365 0.54 7.44 1.24
C PHE A 365 0.51 8.51 0.14
N HIS A 366 1.56 8.64 -0.67
CA HIS A 366 1.45 9.42 -1.90
C HIS A 366 0.43 8.81 -2.84
N ALA A 367 -0.28 9.65 -3.57
CA ALA A 367 -1.29 9.20 -4.52
C ALA A 367 -0.78 8.20 -5.56
N SER A 368 0.51 8.24 -5.88
CA SER A 368 1.17 7.26 -6.77
C SER A 368 1.30 5.84 -6.18
N PHE A 369 1.06 5.66 -4.88
CA PHE A 369 1.13 4.38 -4.17
C PHE A 369 -0.22 3.94 -3.58
N LEU A 370 -1.27 4.77 -3.72
CA LEU A 370 -2.63 4.44 -3.29
C LEU A 370 -3.44 3.89 -4.47
N GLY A 371 -4.32 2.92 -4.17
CA GLY A 371 -5.19 2.30 -5.17
C GLY A 371 -4.45 1.48 -6.22
N MET A 372 -3.22 1.06 -5.95
CA MET A 372 -2.48 0.15 -6.83
C MET A 372 -3.19 -1.21 -6.94
N GLU A 373 -2.87 -1.98 -7.97
CA GLU A 373 -3.47 -3.31 -8.25
C GLU A 373 -4.97 -3.28 -8.57
N THR A 374 -5.53 -2.12 -8.83
CA THR A 374 -6.93 -2.01 -9.22
C THR A 374 -7.06 -2.27 -10.71
N GLU A 375 -7.81 -3.31 -11.07
CA GLU A 375 -8.11 -3.56 -12.47
C GLU A 375 -9.09 -2.51 -12.99
N ASN A 376 -8.70 -1.87 -14.07
CA ASN A 376 -9.50 -0.85 -14.72
C ASN A 376 -9.20 -0.81 -16.22
N VAL A 377 -10.18 -0.34 -17.00
CA VAL A 377 -10.09 -0.24 -18.47
C VAL A 377 -9.24 0.95 -18.91
N SER A 378 -9.24 2.01 -18.13
CA SER A 378 -8.54 3.26 -18.44
C SER A 378 -7.02 3.16 -18.29
N GLY A 379 -6.51 2.07 -17.70
CA GLY A 379 -5.08 1.82 -17.50
C GLY A 379 -4.47 2.60 -16.35
N PHE A 380 -5.28 3.06 -15.40
CA PHE A 380 -4.81 3.73 -14.18
C PHE A 380 -4.03 2.75 -13.32
N LYS A 381 -2.85 3.16 -12.86
CA LYS A 381 -1.97 2.36 -12.02
C LYS A 381 -2.11 2.70 -10.54
N SER A 382 -2.61 3.90 -10.24
CA SER A 382 -2.73 4.44 -8.90
C SER A 382 -3.71 5.60 -8.86
N LEU A 383 -3.98 6.12 -7.68
CA LEU A 383 -4.80 7.33 -7.48
C LEU A 383 -4.23 8.56 -8.21
N GLN A 384 -2.93 8.61 -8.47
CA GLN A 384 -2.30 9.72 -9.22
C GLN A 384 -2.79 9.81 -10.67
N ASP A 385 -3.22 8.71 -11.26
CA ASP A 385 -3.58 8.62 -12.69
C ASP A 385 -5.05 8.90 -12.96
N ILE A 386 -5.91 8.92 -11.91
CA ILE A 386 -7.35 9.06 -12.08
C ILE A 386 -7.74 10.37 -12.76
N ASN A 387 -8.81 10.33 -13.54
CA ASN A 387 -9.32 11.54 -14.21
C ASN A 387 -10.81 11.42 -14.57
N VAL A 388 -11.42 12.58 -14.87
CA VAL A 388 -12.86 12.72 -15.12
C VAL A 388 -13.21 13.05 -16.59
N LEU A 389 -12.26 12.85 -17.51
CA LEU A 389 -12.39 13.30 -18.89
C LEU A 389 -13.39 12.48 -19.71
N SER A 390 -13.77 11.27 -19.27
CA SER A 390 -14.81 10.46 -19.91
C SER A 390 -15.60 9.66 -18.89
N SER A 391 -16.79 9.18 -19.25
CA SER A 391 -17.67 8.42 -18.34
C SER A 391 -17.03 7.11 -17.88
N GLN A 392 -16.27 6.43 -18.75
CA GLN A 392 -15.54 5.21 -18.37
C GLN A 392 -14.42 5.53 -17.39
N LYS A 393 -13.69 6.62 -17.63
CA LYS A 393 -12.61 7.06 -16.74
C LYS A 393 -13.13 7.43 -15.36
N VAL A 394 -14.30 8.06 -15.26
CA VAL A 394 -14.95 8.33 -13.97
C VAL A 394 -15.27 7.05 -13.21
N LYS A 395 -15.81 6.03 -13.87
CA LYS A 395 -16.09 4.72 -13.25
C LYS A 395 -14.81 4.07 -12.72
N ASP A 396 -13.78 4.04 -13.56
CA ASP A 396 -12.49 3.46 -13.20
C ASP A 396 -11.82 4.27 -12.07
N SER A 397 -11.97 5.60 -12.06
CA SER A 397 -11.50 6.48 -10.98
C SER A 397 -12.19 6.16 -9.65
N ILE A 398 -13.50 5.89 -9.67
CA ILE A 398 -14.23 5.47 -8.47
C ILE A 398 -13.67 4.15 -7.93
N THR A 399 -13.41 3.16 -8.79
CA THR A 399 -12.85 1.86 -8.36
C THR A 399 -11.46 2.00 -7.74
N VAL A 400 -10.59 2.83 -8.32
CA VAL A 400 -9.27 3.13 -7.75
C VAL A 400 -9.38 3.87 -6.42
N LEU A 401 -10.33 4.81 -6.32
CA LEU A 401 -10.60 5.58 -5.11
C LEU A 401 -11.12 4.68 -3.96
N GLU A 402 -12.06 3.77 -4.24
CA GLU A 402 -12.58 2.82 -3.25
C GLU A 402 -11.46 1.95 -2.67
N LYS A 403 -10.55 1.48 -3.51
CA LYS A 403 -9.35 0.75 -3.05
C LYS A 403 -8.47 1.64 -2.17
N SER A 404 -8.22 2.88 -2.58
CA SER A 404 -7.42 3.85 -1.82
C SER A 404 -8.02 4.15 -0.45
N LEU A 405 -9.34 4.33 -0.37
CA LEU A 405 -10.08 4.51 0.89
C LEU A 405 -9.93 3.29 1.81
N SER A 406 -10.09 2.08 1.27
CA SER A 406 -9.89 0.85 2.03
C SER A 406 -8.48 0.75 2.62
N GLU A 407 -7.46 1.10 1.85
CA GLU A 407 -6.05 1.08 2.27
C GLU A 407 -5.75 2.08 3.39
N VAL A 408 -6.32 3.30 3.32
CA VAL A 408 -6.18 4.33 4.35
C VAL A 408 -6.91 3.92 5.63
N THR A 409 -8.14 3.43 5.51
CA THR A 409 -8.97 2.98 6.65
C THR A 409 -8.30 1.83 7.39
N GLU A 410 -7.75 0.83 6.68
CA GLU A 410 -7.07 -0.31 7.29
C GLU A 410 -5.89 0.13 8.17
N VAL A 411 -5.04 1.04 7.67
CA VAL A 411 -3.90 1.53 8.44
C VAL A 411 -4.34 2.41 9.61
N LYS A 412 -5.40 3.21 9.45
CA LYS A 412 -5.99 4.01 10.52
C LYS A 412 -6.50 3.11 11.66
N ASP A 413 -7.28 2.07 11.35
CA ASP A 413 -7.80 1.11 12.32
C ASP A 413 -6.66 0.40 13.06
N LYS A 414 -5.58 0.09 12.35
CA LYS A 414 -4.39 -0.51 12.93
C LYS A 414 -3.68 0.43 13.90
N ILE A 415 -3.55 1.72 13.57
CA ILE A 415 -3.00 2.75 14.46
C ILE A 415 -3.85 2.83 15.75
N GLU A 416 -5.17 2.85 15.63
CA GLU A 416 -6.06 2.88 16.80
C GLU A 416 -5.90 1.64 17.67
N SER A 417 -5.83 0.45 17.06
CA SER A 417 -5.58 -0.80 17.77
C SER A 417 -4.23 -0.81 18.50
N VAL A 418 -3.18 -0.30 17.86
CA VAL A 418 -1.83 -0.17 18.45
C VAL A 418 -1.87 0.81 19.63
N CYS A 419 -2.48 1.99 19.47
CA CYS A 419 -2.66 2.95 20.56
C CYS A 419 -3.38 2.34 21.76
N TYR A 420 -4.50 1.65 21.51
CA TYR A 420 -5.25 0.98 22.57
C TYR A 420 -4.40 -0.09 23.29
N SER A 421 -3.66 -0.90 22.56
CA SER A 421 -2.82 -1.95 23.13
C SER A 421 -1.65 -1.40 23.95
N ILE A 422 -1.04 -0.30 23.51
CA ILE A 422 0.02 0.40 24.24
C ILE A 422 -0.54 0.88 25.60
N ILE A 423 -1.64 1.63 25.58
CA ILE A 423 -2.26 2.16 26.80
C ILE A 423 -2.62 1.02 27.76
N LYS A 424 -3.29 -0.02 27.26
CA LYS A 424 -3.76 -1.15 28.10
C LYS A 424 -2.60 -1.92 28.73
N ASN A 425 -1.54 -2.19 27.99
CA ASN A 425 -0.39 -2.96 28.49
C ASN A 425 0.42 -2.16 29.49
N GLU A 426 0.66 -0.89 29.22
CA GLU A 426 1.39 -0.01 30.13
C GLU A 426 0.61 0.25 31.43
N MET A 427 -0.69 0.47 31.36
CA MET A 427 -1.53 0.57 32.55
C MET A 427 -1.41 -0.67 33.42
N ARG A 428 -1.46 -1.85 32.84
CA ARG A 428 -1.34 -3.11 33.57
C ARG A 428 0.04 -3.25 34.23
N GLU A 429 1.12 -2.94 33.52
CA GLU A 429 2.48 -3.05 34.06
C GLU A 429 2.76 -2.03 35.16
N LEU A 430 2.32 -0.80 34.98
CA LEU A 430 2.44 0.23 36.02
C LEU A 430 1.65 -0.20 37.28
N GLN A 431 0.45 -0.75 37.11
CA GLN A 431 -0.35 -1.28 38.22
C GLN A 431 0.38 -2.42 38.92
N GLU A 432 0.92 -3.41 38.18
CA GLU A 432 1.66 -4.54 38.77
C GLU A 432 2.95 -4.09 39.48
N LYS A 433 3.65 -3.06 38.97
CA LYS A 433 4.83 -2.49 39.63
C LYS A 433 4.47 -1.77 40.92
N LEU A 434 3.39 -1.01 40.92
CA LEU A 434 2.82 -0.35 42.11
C LEU A 434 2.40 -1.40 43.15
N ASP A 435 1.66 -2.44 42.76
CA ASP A 435 1.16 -3.49 43.64
C ASP A 435 2.30 -4.29 44.27
N ARG A 436 3.33 -4.66 43.50
CA ARG A 436 4.53 -5.33 44.02
C ARG A 436 5.26 -4.50 45.07
N LYS A 437 5.30 -3.18 44.97
CA LYS A 437 5.94 -2.28 45.92
C LYS A 437 5.08 -2.03 47.17
N LEU A 438 3.77 -1.91 47.02
CA LEU A 438 2.84 -1.83 48.16
C LEU A 438 2.90 -3.09 49.00
N PHE A 439 3.05 -4.28 48.40
CA PHE A 439 3.19 -5.56 49.10
C PHE A 439 4.52 -5.69 49.84
N HIS A 440 5.62 -5.14 49.29
CA HIS A 440 6.97 -5.19 49.91
C HIS A 440 7.17 -4.12 50.97
N ASN A 441 6.36 -3.05 51.00
CA ASN A 441 6.46 -1.94 51.94
C ASN A 441 5.35 -1.92 52.99
N ASN A 442 5.15 -3.00 53.70
CA ASN A 442 4.37 -3.02 54.95
C ASN A 442 5.05 -2.12 56.02
N VAL A 443 5.32 -0.84 55.72
CA VAL A 443 5.89 0.14 56.68
C VAL A 443 5.25 1.51 56.45
N HIS A 444 4.59 1.98 57.48
CA HIS A 444 3.66 3.06 57.75
C HIS A 444 4.04 4.53 57.39
N ASN A 445 5.01 4.86 56.58
CA ASN A 445 5.40 6.27 56.45
C ASN A 445 5.57 6.88 55.05
N ASN A 446 5.09 6.22 53.95
CA ASN A 446 5.21 6.79 52.59
C ASN A 446 3.91 6.73 51.75
N GLU A 447 2.76 6.60 52.37
CA GLU A 447 1.46 6.52 51.67
C GLU A 447 1.15 7.78 50.84
N GLU A 448 1.58 8.96 51.31
CA GLU A 448 1.30 10.25 50.65
C GLU A 448 2.04 10.40 49.31
N ASN A 449 3.28 9.98 49.22
CA ASN A 449 4.08 10.07 47.99
C ASN A 449 3.67 9.02 46.93
N VAL A 450 3.23 7.83 47.35
CA VAL A 450 2.72 6.77 46.46
C VAL A 450 1.35 7.16 45.91
N GLN A 451 0.50 7.75 46.74
CA GLN A 451 -0.81 8.28 46.30
C GLN A 451 -0.66 9.42 45.30
N VAL A 452 0.29 10.36 45.49
CA VAL A 452 0.55 11.45 44.58
C VAL A 452 1.04 10.93 43.22
N LEU A 453 1.95 9.92 43.21
CA LEU A 453 2.44 9.33 41.98
C LEU A 453 1.36 8.53 41.24
N ALA A 454 0.54 7.76 41.98
CA ALA A 454 -0.61 7.03 41.43
C ALA A 454 -1.67 7.97 40.86
N GLU A 455 -1.91 9.11 41.53
CA GLU A 455 -2.86 10.11 41.10
C GLU A 455 -2.36 10.92 39.89
N GLN A 456 -1.07 11.23 39.81
CA GLN A 456 -0.43 11.82 38.63
C GLN A 456 -0.49 10.89 37.43
N THR A 457 -0.16 9.62 37.61
CA THR A 457 -0.22 8.59 36.56
C THR A 457 -1.66 8.39 36.06
N LYS A 458 -2.64 8.32 36.99
CA LYS A 458 -4.06 8.24 36.69
C LYS A 458 -4.57 9.46 35.92
N ASN A 459 -4.11 10.66 36.26
CA ASN A 459 -4.53 11.89 35.59
C ASN A 459 -3.97 11.98 34.16
N ILE A 460 -2.71 11.61 33.94
CA ILE A 460 -2.12 11.54 32.59
C ILE A 460 -2.89 10.57 31.70
N ILE A 461 -3.20 9.39 32.21
CA ILE A 461 -3.94 8.34 31.49
C ILE A 461 -5.39 8.76 31.22
N THR A 462 -6.07 9.42 32.19
CA THR A 462 -7.46 9.88 32.00
C THR A 462 -7.57 11.09 31.09
N GLU A 463 -6.57 11.98 31.03
CA GLU A 463 -6.53 13.07 30.06
C GLU A 463 -6.37 12.58 28.62
N ASP A 464 -5.51 11.59 28.39
CA ASP A 464 -5.31 11.03 27.04
C ASP A 464 -6.48 10.14 26.59
N THR A 465 -7.08 9.36 27.51
CA THR A 465 -8.31 8.61 27.20
C THR A 465 -9.52 9.52 26.96
N SER A 466 -9.61 10.67 27.67
CA SER A 466 -10.70 11.63 27.43
C SER A 466 -10.53 12.36 26.09
N LYS A 467 -9.34 12.63 25.65
CA LYS A 467 -9.07 13.21 24.32
C LYS A 467 -9.36 12.22 23.19
N SER A 468 -9.06 10.93 23.40
CA SER A 468 -9.36 9.85 22.46
C SER A 468 -10.88 9.58 22.37
N SER A 469 -11.58 9.57 23.49
CA SER A 469 -13.05 9.38 23.52
C SER A 469 -13.83 10.61 23.03
N MET A 470 -13.30 11.84 23.16
CA MET A 470 -13.89 13.01 22.52
C MET A 470 -13.75 13.00 20.99
N ALA A 471 -12.67 12.44 20.44
CA ALA A 471 -12.53 12.23 19.01
C ALA A 471 -13.57 11.22 18.49
N GLN A 472 -13.83 10.14 19.21
CA GLN A 472 -14.88 9.16 18.88
C GLN A 472 -16.30 9.74 19.00
N ALA A 473 -16.59 10.54 20.03
CA ALA A 473 -17.91 11.14 20.20
C ALA A 473 -18.28 12.20 19.15
N HIS A 474 -17.30 12.79 18.47
CA HIS A 474 -17.53 13.67 17.32
C HIS A 474 -17.82 12.90 16.02
N GLN A 475 -17.41 11.63 15.91
CA GLN A 475 -17.73 10.78 14.76
C GLN A 475 -19.15 10.20 14.82
N ASP A 476 -19.71 10.00 16.02
CA ASP A 476 -21.08 9.48 16.19
C ASP A 476 -22.18 10.56 16.05
N GLN A 477 -21.84 11.81 15.79
CA GLN A 477 -22.78 12.94 15.63
C GLN A 477 -22.75 13.62 14.25
N SER A 478 -22.01 13.07 13.26
CA SER A 478 -21.98 13.60 11.89
C SER A 478 -22.60 12.61 10.86
#